data_d3b9d0a5096828f89ac605d1ce5bae66
#
_entry.id   d3b9d0a5096828f89ac605d1ce5bae66
#
_cell.length_a   1.000
_cell.length_b   1.000
_cell.length_c   1.000
_cell.angle_alpha   90.00
_cell.angle_beta   90.00
_cell.angle_gamma   90.00
#
_symmetry.space_group_name_H-M   'P 1'
#
loop_
_entity.id
_entity.type
_entity.pdbx_description
1 polymer ?
#
loop_
_entity_poly.entity_id
_entity_poly.type
_entity_poly.pdbx_seq_one_letter_code
_entity_poly.pdbx_strand_id
1 'polypeptide(L)'
;MKKTLLFVLCAVCSALCINLKAETLEEKVARLEAQISALEAKATATDSVLTAEVVEPKKNLQPISVKFDARFDWQSSFTHNADAKPDYASNFNGRYLMFMLDGNISPKFSYSLRYRMIHPNHENSWRGVFNATDWANLTYRPNKNWEITAGKMLVFYGSYEFDYNPLDVYMWSGWGGRVGCFQFGVLGKYITNDGRNNILFQINNSPFADPLSLGAMYSYSVQWNGNFGVFNALYSDNLIEYQPGRFINYISLGNQFNFGPVKFELDYMNRYGGRGTHFLKDFSLIGKLNYNCMNRLNIFVKGGLDYNMAQEEGESDAIDMLILPGERNVYYGAGLEFFPIKDSKNVRIHAFWQSGSNNLDGQSWNNHNVGIGFKWRLVAFERK
;
A
#
# COMPACT_ATOMS: atom_id res chain seq x y z
N MET A 1 -31.17 -14.86 9.36
CA MET A 1 -29.80 -15.09 9.83
C MET A 1 -28.98 -13.81 10.15
N LYS A 2 -29.21 -12.64 9.52
CA LYS A 2 -28.44 -11.40 9.84
C LYS A 2 -28.79 -10.74 11.19
N LYS A 3 -29.97 -10.93 11.71
CA LYS A 3 -30.39 -10.37 13.02
C LYS A 3 -29.86 -11.17 14.23
N THR A 4 -29.56 -12.45 14.04
CA THR A 4 -29.10 -13.35 15.11
C THR A 4 -27.63 -13.13 15.46
N LEU A 5 -26.79 -12.78 14.48
CA LEU A 5 -25.34 -12.53 14.72
C LEU A 5 -25.09 -11.21 15.47
N LEU A 6 -25.89 -10.18 15.18
CA LEU A 6 -25.81 -8.90 15.87
C LEU A 6 -26.26 -9.01 17.33
N PHE A 7 -27.28 -9.85 17.60
CA PHE A 7 -27.76 -10.13 18.95
C PHE A 7 -26.73 -10.91 19.79
N VAL A 8 -25.99 -11.82 19.17
CA VAL A 8 -24.93 -12.58 19.84
C VAL A 8 -23.74 -11.69 20.16
N LEU A 9 -23.36 -10.76 19.27
CA LEU A 9 -22.27 -9.81 19.55
C LEU A 9 -22.66 -8.80 20.64
N CYS A 10 -23.88 -8.29 20.63
CA CYS A 10 -24.38 -7.41 21.70
C CYS A 10 -24.56 -8.16 23.03
N ALA A 11 -24.99 -9.43 23.01
CA ALA A 11 -25.10 -10.25 24.22
C ALA A 11 -23.73 -10.57 24.84
N VAL A 12 -22.69 -10.79 24.03
CA VAL A 12 -21.33 -10.99 24.51
C VAL A 12 -20.74 -9.71 25.09
N CYS A 13 -20.98 -8.55 24.46
CA CYS A 13 -20.58 -7.26 25.03
C CYS A 13 -21.34 -6.91 26.31
N SER A 14 -22.63 -7.23 26.38
CA SER A 14 -23.44 -7.00 27.58
C SER A 14 -23.08 -7.95 28.73
N ALA A 15 -22.75 -9.22 28.43
CA ALA A 15 -22.29 -10.19 29.41
C ALA A 15 -20.92 -9.84 30.01
N LEU A 16 -20.06 -9.15 29.24
CA LEU A 16 -18.77 -8.62 29.73
C LEU A 16 -18.94 -7.36 30.59
N CYS A 17 -20.06 -6.64 30.46
CA CYS A 17 -20.30 -5.43 31.24
C CYS A 17 -21.13 -5.68 32.55
N ILE A 18 -21.76 -6.85 32.71
CA ILE A 18 -22.69 -7.10 33.83
C ILE A 18 -22.02 -7.74 35.08
N ASN A 19 -20.74 -8.14 34.98
CA ASN A 19 -20.02 -8.73 36.13
C ASN A 19 -18.97 -7.82 36.79
N LEU A 20 -19.14 -6.51 36.70
CA LEU A 20 -18.39 -5.55 37.49
C LEU A 20 -19.23 -5.13 38.70
N LYS A 21 -19.49 -6.04 39.63
CA LYS A 21 -19.61 -5.62 41.05
C LYS A 21 -18.24 -5.05 41.38
N ALA A 22 -18.22 -3.77 41.77
CA ALA A 22 -17.01 -3.12 42.26
C ALA A 22 -16.59 -3.84 43.54
N GLU A 23 -15.70 -4.79 43.43
CA GLU A 23 -14.99 -5.41 44.54
C GLU A 23 -14.21 -4.31 45.24
N THR A 24 -14.41 -4.13 46.52
CA THR A 24 -13.66 -3.12 47.27
C THR A 24 -12.17 -3.44 47.22
N LEU A 25 -11.33 -2.43 47.40
CA LEU A 25 -9.87 -2.60 47.37
C LEU A 25 -9.43 -3.63 48.43
N GLU A 26 -10.12 -3.66 49.58
CA GLU A 26 -9.89 -4.59 50.69
C GLU A 26 -10.23 -6.05 50.31
N GLU A 27 -11.33 -6.28 49.59
CA GLU A 27 -11.68 -7.62 49.08
C GLU A 27 -10.68 -8.13 48.04
N LYS A 28 -10.19 -7.23 47.19
CA LYS A 28 -9.11 -7.58 46.25
C LYS A 28 -7.78 -7.95 46.91
N VAL A 29 -7.41 -7.18 47.94
CA VAL A 29 -6.21 -7.42 48.72
C VAL A 29 -6.31 -8.76 49.44
N ALA A 30 -7.43 -9.00 50.16
CA ALA A 30 -7.66 -10.28 50.84
C ALA A 30 -7.66 -11.48 49.92
N ARG A 31 -8.19 -11.34 48.69
CA ARG A 31 -8.17 -12.39 47.67
C ARG A 31 -6.77 -12.66 47.13
N LEU A 32 -5.97 -11.62 46.91
CA LEU A 32 -4.59 -11.73 46.47
C LEU A 32 -3.70 -12.36 47.57
N GLU A 33 -3.90 -11.98 48.82
CA GLU A 33 -3.19 -12.58 49.97
C GLU A 33 -3.54 -14.07 50.17
N ALA A 34 -4.81 -14.44 49.97
CA ALA A 34 -5.21 -15.85 49.97
C ALA A 34 -4.62 -16.64 48.78
N GLN A 35 -4.49 -16.01 47.62
CA GLN A 35 -3.85 -16.64 46.45
C GLN A 35 -2.33 -16.78 46.65
N ILE A 36 -1.66 -15.80 47.24
CA ILE A 36 -0.25 -15.85 47.57
C ILE A 36 -0.01 -16.96 48.60
N SER A 37 -0.77 -17.00 49.67
CA SER A 37 -0.66 -18.06 50.69
C SER A 37 -0.92 -19.47 50.13
N ALA A 38 -1.89 -19.61 49.24
CA ALA A 38 -2.13 -20.89 48.53
C ALA A 38 -1.00 -21.30 47.57
N LEU A 39 -0.34 -20.31 46.94
CA LEU A 39 0.83 -20.55 46.09
C LEU A 39 2.07 -20.88 46.92
N GLU A 40 2.27 -20.22 48.07
CA GLU A 40 3.37 -20.53 48.99
C GLU A 40 3.20 -21.90 49.63
N ALA A 41 1.97 -22.29 49.99
CA ALA A 41 1.69 -23.64 50.49
C ALA A 41 1.91 -24.74 49.42
N LYS A 42 1.64 -24.43 48.16
CA LYS A 42 1.99 -25.30 47.02
C LYS A 42 3.49 -25.38 46.78
N ALA A 43 4.20 -24.27 46.91
CA ALA A 43 5.64 -24.21 46.71
C ALA A 43 6.38 -25.04 47.79
N THR A 44 5.97 -24.94 49.02
CA THR A 44 6.55 -25.71 50.16
C THR A 44 6.23 -27.21 50.08
N ALA A 45 5.11 -27.61 49.50
CA ALA A 45 4.78 -29.03 49.33
C ALA A 45 5.51 -29.70 48.14
N THR A 46 6.17 -28.92 47.24
CA THR A 46 6.85 -29.44 46.06
C THR A 46 8.37 -29.56 46.22
N ASP A 47 8.89 -29.15 47.38
CA ASP A 47 10.36 -29.11 47.61
C ASP A 47 11.02 -30.44 48.02
N SER A 48 10.29 -31.55 47.93
CA SER A 48 10.84 -32.84 48.31
C SER A 48 10.89 -33.94 47.23
N VAL A 49 10.55 -33.65 45.97
CA VAL A 49 10.73 -34.64 44.90
C VAL A 49 11.07 -33.97 43.58
N LEU A 50 12.24 -34.33 43.06
CA LEU A 50 12.74 -34.12 41.70
C LEU A 50 13.32 -32.75 41.38
N THR A 51 14.66 -32.69 41.42
CA THR A 51 15.46 -31.90 40.49
C THR A 51 15.24 -32.39 39.06
N ALA A 52 14.04 -32.15 38.52
CA ALA A 52 13.83 -32.09 37.09
C ALA A 52 14.16 -30.63 36.71
N GLU A 53 15.18 -30.41 35.92
CA GLU A 53 15.37 -29.16 35.18
C GLU A 53 14.00 -28.78 34.59
N VAL A 54 13.35 -27.80 35.19
CA VAL A 54 12.24 -27.13 34.54
C VAL A 54 12.88 -26.34 33.40
N VAL A 55 13.06 -27.02 32.27
CA VAL A 55 13.21 -26.32 30.99
C VAL A 55 11.90 -25.55 30.80
N GLU A 56 11.87 -24.30 31.27
CA GLU A 56 10.83 -23.36 30.85
C GLU A 56 10.80 -23.47 29.33
N PRO A 57 9.66 -23.85 28.70
CA PRO A 57 9.56 -23.81 27.27
C PRO A 57 9.82 -22.35 26.92
N LYS A 58 11.00 -22.05 26.37
CA LYS A 58 11.25 -20.75 25.73
C LYS A 58 10.09 -20.60 24.78
N LYS A 59 9.07 -19.81 25.16
CA LYS A 59 8.00 -19.40 24.27
C LYS A 59 8.72 -18.67 23.15
N ASN A 60 9.03 -19.37 22.06
CA ASN A 60 9.51 -18.79 20.82
C ASN A 60 8.35 -17.96 20.27
N LEU A 61 8.13 -16.81 20.90
CA LEU A 61 7.10 -15.88 20.50
C LEU A 61 7.53 -15.30 19.14
N GLN A 62 6.79 -15.66 18.11
CA GLN A 62 7.08 -15.22 16.75
C GLN A 62 6.98 -13.69 16.63
N PRO A 63 7.81 -13.04 15.80
CA PRO A 63 7.71 -11.62 15.52
C PRO A 63 6.30 -11.22 15.11
N ILE A 64 5.82 -10.09 15.61
CA ILE A 64 4.55 -9.49 15.24
C ILE A 64 4.63 -7.98 15.35
N SER A 65 4.01 -7.27 14.43
CA SER A 65 3.98 -5.82 14.36
C SER A 65 2.58 -5.33 14.04
N VAL A 66 2.05 -4.41 14.85
CA VAL A 66 0.77 -3.72 14.66
C VAL A 66 1.03 -2.24 14.51
N LYS A 67 0.66 -1.68 13.37
CA LYS A 67 0.90 -0.27 13.04
C LYS A 67 -0.37 0.41 12.52
N PHE A 68 -0.44 1.71 12.75
CA PHE A 68 -1.41 2.60 12.13
C PHE A 68 -0.65 3.71 11.43
N ASP A 69 -0.99 3.96 10.16
CA ASP A 69 -0.51 5.11 9.40
C ASP A 69 -1.69 6.04 9.09
N ALA A 70 -1.51 7.33 9.30
CA ALA A 70 -2.50 8.33 8.95
C ALA A 70 -1.88 9.52 8.23
N ARG A 71 -2.66 10.11 7.29
CA ARG A 71 -2.33 11.36 6.63
C ARG A 71 -3.58 12.25 6.53
N PHE A 72 -3.41 13.50 6.93
CA PHE A 72 -4.43 14.55 6.86
C PHE A 72 -3.84 15.76 6.17
N ASP A 73 -4.58 16.30 5.22
CA ASP A 73 -4.19 17.46 4.43
C ASP A 73 -5.30 18.52 4.47
N TRP A 74 -4.94 19.76 4.57
CA TRP A 74 -5.73 20.84 4.00
C TRP A 74 -5.29 21.03 2.56
N GLN A 75 -6.24 21.11 1.64
CA GLN A 75 -5.98 21.30 0.22
C GLN A 75 -6.86 22.40 -0.34
N SER A 76 -6.29 23.15 -1.27
CA SER A 76 -7.02 24.12 -2.09
C SER A 76 -6.71 23.83 -3.55
N SER A 77 -7.75 23.65 -4.35
CA SER A 77 -7.66 23.41 -5.79
C SER A 77 -8.33 24.56 -6.56
N PHE A 78 -7.74 24.88 -7.68
CA PHE A 78 -8.25 25.82 -8.65
C PHE A 78 -8.22 25.15 -10.02
N THR A 79 -9.37 24.98 -10.62
CA THR A 79 -9.52 24.37 -11.95
C THR A 79 -10.08 25.39 -12.92
N HIS A 80 -9.43 25.50 -14.06
CA HIS A 80 -9.87 26.37 -15.14
C HIS A 80 -10.06 25.53 -16.41
N ASN A 81 -11.26 25.56 -16.95
CA ASN A 81 -11.59 25.08 -18.28
C ASN A 81 -11.77 26.28 -19.20
N ALA A 82 -11.25 26.22 -20.42
CA ALA A 82 -11.32 27.34 -21.38
C ALA A 82 -12.77 27.85 -21.61
N ASP A 83 -13.75 26.96 -21.53
CA ASP A 83 -15.17 27.25 -21.86
C ASP A 83 -16.05 27.40 -20.61
N ALA A 84 -15.51 27.33 -19.40
CA ALA A 84 -16.27 27.40 -18.16
C ALA A 84 -15.71 28.42 -17.16
N LYS A 85 -16.54 28.84 -16.20
CA LYS A 85 -16.05 29.64 -15.08
C LYS A 85 -15.03 28.83 -14.26
N PRO A 86 -13.94 29.47 -13.76
CA PRO A 86 -13.01 28.84 -12.85
C PRO A 86 -13.73 28.24 -11.66
N ASP A 87 -13.40 27.00 -11.32
CA ASP A 87 -13.87 26.31 -10.12
C ASP A 87 -12.83 26.37 -9.03
N TYR A 88 -13.28 26.66 -7.83
CA TYR A 88 -12.42 26.75 -6.64
C TYR A 88 -12.98 25.86 -5.54
N ALA A 89 -12.14 24.96 -5.02
CA ALA A 89 -12.48 24.11 -3.89
C ALA A 89 -11.38 24.14 -2.82
N SER A 90 -11.79 24.14 -1.56
CA SER A 90 -10.87 24.07 -0.44
C SER A 90 -11.50 23.28 0.71
N ASN A 91 -10.76 22.33 1.25
CA ASN A 91 -11.23 21.53 2.39
C ASN A 91 -10.08 20.90 3.20
N PHE A 92 -10.44 20.44 4.40
CA PHE A 92 -9.63 19.51 5.18
C PHE A 92 -9.98 18.07 4.77
N ASN A 93 -8.97 17.27 4.49
CA ASN A 93 -9.09 15.94 3.94
C ASN A 93 -8.37 14.92 4.82
N GLY A 94 -9.09 13.91 5.29
CA GLY A 94 -8.52 12.68 5.81
C GLY A 94 -8.12 11.78 4.65
N ARG A 95 -6.88 11.91 4.16
CA ARG A 95 -6.44 11.20 2.94
C ARG A 95 -6.36 9.70 3.16
N TYR A 96 -5.79 9.30 4.27
CA TYR A 96 -5.58 7.89 4.60
C TYR A 96 -5.60 7.66 6.09
N LEU A 97 -6.21 6.58 6.51
CA LEU A 97 -6.02 5.94 7.81
C LEU A 97 -5.90 4.44 7.54
N MET A 98 -4.72 3.87 7.80
CA MET A 98 -4.40 2.48 7.48
C MET A 98 -4.06 1.71 8.75
N PHE A 99 -4.59 0.50 8.84
CA PHE A 99 -4.19 -0.52 9.80
C PHE A 99 -3.27 -1.52 9.11
N MET A 100 -2.17 -1.89 9.76
CA MET A 100 -1.21 -2.88 9.27
C MET A 100 -0.90 -3.90 10.36
N LEU A 101 -0.90 -5.16 9.96
CA LEU A 101 -0.55 -6.30 10.81
C LEU A 101 0.41 -7.20 10.04
N ASP A 102 1.64 -7.32 10.53
CA ASP A 102 2.68 -8.18 9.97
C ASP A 102 3.17 -9.13 11.04
N GLY A 103 3.51 -10.37 10.66
CA GLY A 103 4.09 -11.30 11.62
C GLY A 103 4.51 -12.63 11.01
N ASN A 104 5.09 -13.48 11.85
CA ASN A 104 5.47 -14.83 11.49
C ASN A 104 4.59 -15.85 12.24
N ILE A 105 4.16 -16.90 11.52
CA ILE A 105 3.53 -18.08 12.10
C ILE A 105 4.64 -19.07 12.51
N SER A 106 5.70 -19.12 11.71
CA SER A 106 6.89 -19.94 11.94
C SER A 106 8.10 -19.31 11.23
N PRO A 107 9.34 -19.84 11.40
CA PRO A 107 10.50 -19.32 10.67
C PRO A 107 10.34 -19.32 9.14
N LYS A 108 9.48 -20.20 8.60
CA LYS A 108 9.24 -20.31 7.15
C LYS A 108 7.95 -19.64 6.69
N PHE A 109 7.03 -19.29 7.58
CA PHE A 109 5.73 -18.73 7.23
C PHE A 109 5.54 -17.37 7.88
N SER A 110 5.24 -16.35 7.07
CA SER A 110 4.85 -15.02 7.52
C SER A 110 3.55 -14.58 6.87
N TYR A 111 2.86 -13.69 7.53
CA TYR A 111 1.62 -13.10 7.03
C TYR A 111 1.72 -11.57 7.04
N SER A 112 0.97 -10.93 6.16
CA SER A 112 0.85 -9.48 6.10
C SER A 112 -0.58 -9.09 5.75
N LEU A 113 -1.09 -8.08 6.46
CA LEU A 113 -2.40 -7.47 6.23
C LEU A 113 -2.24 -5.95 6.23
N ARG A 114 -2.83 -5.27 5.23
CA ARG A 114 -3.05 -3.82 5.25
C ARG A 114 -4.49 -3.50 4.88
N TYR A 115 -5.15 -2.77 5.75
CA TYR A 115 -6.54 -2.36 5.60
C TYR A 115 -6.66 -0.83 5.67
N ARG A 116 -7.34 -0.23 4.71
CA ARG A 116 -7.68 1.19 4.70
C ARG A 116 -8.97 1.42 5.48
N MET A 117 -8.87 2.03 6.63
CA MET A 117 -10.03 2.37 7.47
C MET A 117 -10.80 3.56 6.89
N ILE A 118 -10.13 4.47 6.16
CA ILE A 118 -10.73 5.53 5.37
C ILE A 118 -10.49 5.19 3.90
N HIS A 119 -11.57 4.95 3.16
CA HIS A 119 -11.56 4.68 1.74
C HIS A 119 -12.74 5.43 1.08
N PRO A 120 -12.54 6.11 -0.06
CA PRO A 120 -13.59 6.92 -0.69
C PRO A 120 -14.82 6.12 -1.13
N ASN A 121 -14.68 4.82 -1.37
CA ASN A 121 -15.75 3.91 -1.78
C ASN A 121 -16.08 2.90 -0.66
N HIS A 122 -16.16 3.38 0.58
CA HIS A 122 -16.48 2.51 1.72
C HIS A 122 -17.97 2.13 1.70
N GLU A 123 -18.29 1.08 0.98
CA GLU A 123 -19.60 0.44 1.03
C GLU A 123 -19.61 -0.64 2.12
N ASN A 124 -20.70 -0.74 2.87
CA ASN A 124 -20.96 -1.83 3.83
C ASN A 124 -21.30 -3.14 3.09
N SER A 125 -20.43 -3.57 2.20
CA SER A 125 -20.56 -4.74 1.34
C SER A 125 -19.25 -5.52 1.30
N TRP A 126 -19.31 -6.75 0.83
CA TRP A 126 -18.09 -7.54 0.57
C TRP A 126 -17.16 -6.86 -0.42
N ARG A 127 -17.71 -6.13 -1.40
CA ARG A 127 -16.95 -5.34 -2.35
C ARG A 127 -16.22 -4.18 -1.65
N GLY A 128 -16.88 -3.49 -0.72
CA GLY A 128 -16.27 -2.44 0.08
C GLY A 128 -15.12 -2.96 0.93
N VAL A 129 -15.30 -4.10 1.60
CA VAL A 129 -14.22 -4.77 2.37
C VAL A 129 -13.06 -5.19 1.46
N PHE A 130 -13.37 -5.75 0.27
CA PHE A 130 -12.35 -6.09 -0.70
C PHE A 130 -11.54 -4.87 -1.13
N ASN A 131 -12.20 -3.78 -1.51
CA ASN A 131 -11.54 -2.55 -1.97
C ASN A 131 -10.71 -1.89 -0.87
N ALA A 132 -11.19 -1.90 0.38
CA ALA A 132 -10.48 -1.35 1.53
C ALA A 132 -9.29 -2.22 1.99
N THR A 133 -9.25 -3.51 1.64
CA THR A 133 -8.13 -4.38 1.93
C THR A 133 -7.08 -4.26 0.83
N ASP A 134 -5.95 -3.62 1.11
CA ASP A 134 -4.85 -3.55 0.13
C ASP A 134 -4.21 -4.92 -0.06
N TRP A 135 -3.78 -5.54 1.01
CA TRP A 135 -3.31 -6.92 0.97
C TRP A 135 -3.70 -7.72 2.20
N ALA A 136 -3.83 -9.01 2.00
CA ALA A 136 -4.01 -10.04 3.01
C ALA A 136 -3.40 -11.32 2.45
N ASN A 137 -2.17 -11.63 2.83
CA ASN A 137 -1.42 -12.72 2.23
C ASN A 137 -0.58 -13.50 3.22
N LEU A 138 -0.20 -14.68 2.78
CA LEU A 138 0.71 -15.60 3.45
C LEU A 138 1.92 -15.84 2.55
N THR A 139 3.13 -15.73 3.13
CA THR A 139 4.40 -15.98 2.44
C THR A 139 5.08 -17.21 3.04
N TYR A 140 5.44 -18.15 2.18
CA TYR A 140 6.26 -19.32 2.49
C TYR A 140 7.68 -19.14 1.97
N ARG A 141 8.67 -19.38 2.81
CA ARG A 141 10.10 -19.32 2.50
C ARG A 141 10.72 -20.71 2.63
N PRO A 142 10.77 -21.52 1.55
CA PRO A 142 11.41 -22.83 1.60
C PRO A 142 12.91 -22.74 1.92
N ASN A 143 13.57 -21.72 1.41
CA ASN A 143 14.99 -21.43 1.63
C ASN A 143 15.25 -19.90 1.50
N LYS A 144 16.52 -19.50 1.60
CA LYS A 144 16.94 -18.07 1.55
C LYS A 144 16.73 -17.39 0.19
N ASN A 145 16.61 -18.15 -0.88
CA ASN A 145 16.51 -17.64 -2.25
C ASN A 145 15.07 -17.60 -2.79
N TRP A 146 14.14 -18.31 -2.18
CA TRP A 146 12.78 -18.40 -2.67
C TRP A 146 11.75 -17.95 -1.66
N GLU A 147 10.82 -17.14 -2.14
CA GLU A 147 9.58 -16.78 -1.44
C GLU A 147 8.39 -17.10 -2.34
N ILE A 148 7.35 -17.71 -1.76
CA ILE A 148 6.08 -17.97 -2.42
C ILE A 148 4.99 -17.31 -1.60
N THR A 149 4.27 -16.36 -2.20
CA THR A 149 3.20 -15.61 -1.53
C THR A 149 1.88 -15.91 -2.19
N ALA A 150 0.85 -16.15 -1.40
CA ALA A 150 -0.53 -16.34 -1.87
C ALA A 150 -1.50 -15.48 -1.07
N GLY A 151 -2.55 -14.99 -1.73
CA GLY A 151 -3.58 -14.12 -1.16
C GLY A 151 -3.76 -12.84 -1.95
N LYS A 152 -4.38 -11.83 -1.34
CA LYS A 152 -4.48 -10.50 -1.96
C LYS A 152 -3.16 -9.78 -1.83
N MET A 153 -2.67 -9.20 -2.92
CA MET A 153 -1.36 -8.56 -2.99
C MET A 153 -1.32 -7.47 -4.04
N LEU A 154 -0.25 -6.67 -4.02
CA LEU A 154 0.04 -5.67 -5.05
C LEU A 154 0.29 -6.35 -6.39
N VAL A 155 -0.31 -5.83 -7.46
CA VAL A 155 0.05 -6.18 -8.83
C VAL A 155 1.32 -5.42 -9.22
N PHE A 156 2.31 -6.09 -9.79
CA PHE A 156 3.60 -5.48 -10.09
C PHE A 156 3.57 -4.71 -11.41
N TYR A 157 3.44 -3.41 -11.33
CA TYR A 157 3.48 -2.53 -12.50
C TYR A 157 4.84 -1.86 -12.73
N GLY A 158 5.83 -2.09 -11.85
CA GLY A 158 7.23 -1.77 -12.07
C GLY A 158 7.62 -0.29 -12.08
N SER A 159 6.81 0.60 -11.52
CA SER A 159 7.10 2.02 -11.38
C SER A 159 7.47 2.37 -9.94
N TYR A 160 8.43 3.27 -9.72
CA TYR A 160 8.75 3.78 -8.38
C TYR A 160 7.59 4.58 -7.79
N GLU A 161 6.82 5.32 -8.60
CA GLU A 161 5.61 5.97 -8.12
C GLU A 161 4.65 4.97 -7.50
N PHE A 162 4.49 3.81 -8.13
CA PHE A 162 3.55 2.78 -7.73
C PHE A 162 4.04 1.95 -6.54
N ASP A 163 5.36 1.81 -6.39
CA ASP A 163 6.00 1.10 -5.27
C ASP A 163 5.97 1.90 -3.96
N TYR A 164 5.77 3.22 -4.03
CA TYR A 164 5.64 4.06 -2.84
C TYR A 164 4.37 3.76 -2.05
N ASN A 165 4.47 3.94 -0.73
CA ASN A 165 3.28 3.98 0.12
C ASN A 165 2.38 5.16 -0.35
N PRO A 166 1.07 4.95 -0.57
CA PRO A 166 0.15 6.01 -1.00
C PRO A 166 0.18 7.28 -0.13
N LEU A 167 0.53 7.15 1.17
CA LEU A 167 0.71 8.29 2.06
C LEU A 167 1.89 9.17 1.67
N ASP A 168 2.82 8.68 0.86
CA ASP A 168 4.06 9.36 0.46
C ASP A 168 3.99 9.90 -0.98
N VAL A 169 2.86 9.71 -1.65
CA VAL A 169 2.59 10.26 -2.98
C VAL A 169 1.69 11.49 -2.86
N TYR A 170 2.17 12.64 -3.32
CA TYR A 170 1.41 13.90 -3.30
C TYR A 170 0.71 14.17 -4.63
N MET A 171 1.39 13.86 -5.70
CA MET A 171 0.95 14.06 -7.08
C MET A 171 0.95 12.71 -7.77
N TRP A 172 -0.24 12.20 -8.08
CA TRP A 172 -0.38 10.97 -8.86
C TRP A 172 -0.32 11.28 -10.35
N SER A 173 0.34 10.43 -11.12
CA SER A 173 0.15 10.38 -12.56
C SER A 173 -1.30 10.03 -12.88
N GLY A 174 -1.77 10.38 -14.07
CA GLY A 174 -3.08 9.96 -14.55
C GLY A 174 -3.21 8.44 -14.55
N TRP A 175 -2.12 7.76 -14.91
CA TRP A 175 -2.00 6.31 -14.86
C TRP A 175 -2.11 5.76 -13.42
N GLY A 176 -1.32 6.25 -12.49
CA GLY A 176 -1.31 5.78 -11.10
C GLY A 176 -2.64 5.98 -10.38
N GLY A 177 -3.42 6.97 -10.79
CA GLY A 177 -4.76 7.23 -10.27
C GLY A 177 -5.86 6.30 -10.82
N ARG A 178 -5.62 5.64 -11.96
CA ARG A 178 -6.64 4.85 -12.67
C ARG A 178 -6.41 3.33 -12.60
N VAL A 179 -5.20 2.86 -12.29
CA VAL A 179 -4.88 1.44 -12.31
C VAL A 179 -5.31 0.73 -11.02
N GLY A 180 -5.92 -0.46 -11.16
CA GLY A 180 -6.25 -1.34 -10.03
C GLY A 180 -5.03 -1.98 -9.41
N CYS A 181 -4.77 -1.68 -8.12
CA CYS A 181 -3.50 -1.97 -7.47
C CYS A 181 -3.39 -3.36 -6.86
N PHE A 182 -4.49 -3.92 -6.35
CA PHE A 182 -4.43 -5.07 -5.43
C PHE A 182 -5.41 -6.16 -5.87
N GLN A 183 -4.86 -7.35 -6.15
CA GLN A 183 -5.64 -8.49 -6.63
C GLN A 183 -5.27 -9.77 -5.89
N PHE A 184 -6.17 -10.76 -5.87
CA PHE A 184 -5.86 -12.11 -5.40
C PHE A 184 -4.98 -12.82 -6.42
N GLY A 185 -3.98 -13.56 -5.93
CA GLY A 185 -3.08 -14.31 -6.78
C GLY A 185 -2.00 -15.06 -6.04
N VAL A 186 -1.00 -15.49 -6.81
CA VAL A 186 0.20 -16.17 -6.32
C VAL A 186 1.42 -15.50 -6.91
N LEU A 187 2.43 -15.33 -6.09
CA LEU A 187 3.72 -14.75 -6.41
C LEU A 187 4.84 -15.74 -6.07
N GLY A 188 5.72 -16.00 -7.02
CA GLY A 188 7.03 -16.60 -6.79
C GLY A 188 8.11 -15.53 -6.90
N LYS A 189 9.00 -15.44 -5.90
CA LYS A 189 10.13 -14.50 -5.91
C LYS A 189 11.41 -15.27 -5.72
N TYR A 190 12.35 -15.07 -6.63
CA TYR A 190 13.71 -15.57 -6.54
C TYR A 190 14.65 -14.43 -6.16
N ILE A 191 15.50 -14.66 -5.17
CA ILE A 191 16.50 -13.72 -4.65
C ILE A 191 17.88 -14.30 -4.96
N THR A 192 18.74 -13.55 -5.65
CA THR A 192 20.12 -13.97 -5.92
C THR A 192 20.92 -14.09 -4.63
N ASN A 193 21.98 -14.90 -4.67
CA ASN A 193 22.79 -15.16 -3.46
C ASN A 193 23.44 -13.91 -2.86
N ASP A 194 23.74 -12.91 -3.68
CA ASP A 194 24.27 -11.61 -3.28
C ASP A 194 23.18 -10.63 -2.80
N GLY A 195 21.89 -11.00 -2.92
CA GLY A 195 20.74 -10.20 -2.55
C GLY A 195 20.50 -8.98 -3.44
N ARG A 196 21.29 -8.79 -4.51
CA ARG A 196 21.21 -7.59 -5.36
C ARG A 196 20.09 -7.66 -6.38
N ASN A 197 19.69 -8.87 -6.78
CA ASN A 197 18.66 -9.05 -7.79
C ASN A 197 17.51 -9.89 -7.24
N ASN A 198 16.30 -9.45 -7.52
CA ASN A 198 15.09 -10.21 -7.30
C ASN A 198 14.34 -10.35 -8.62
N ILE A 199 13.92 -11.58 -8.94
CA ILE A 199 13.07 -11.88 -10.09
C ILE A 199 11.74 -12.37 -9.52
N LEU A 200 10.66 -11.74 -9.94
CA LEU A 200 9.32 -11.99 -9.45
C LEU A 200 8.43 -12.46 -10.60
N PHE A 201 7.65 -13.50 -10.35
CA PHE A 201 6.66 -14.06 -11.27
C PHE A 201 5.32 -14.05 -10.54
N GLN A 202 4.32 -13.40 -11.12
CA GLN A 202 3.03 -13.25 -10.48
C GLN A 202 1.90 -13.64 -11.43
N ILE A 203 0.91 -14.34 -10.90
CA ILE A 203 -0.37 -14.62 -11.56
C ILE A 203 -1.46 -14.18 -10.60
N ASN A 204 -2.33 -13.30 -11.05
CA ASN A 204 -3.46 -12.79 -10.26
C ASN A 204 -4.72 -12.63 -11.11
N ASN A 205 -5.84 -12.44 -10.44
CA ASN A 205 -7.05 -11.98 -11.11
C ASN A 205 -6.75 -10.69 -11.86
N SER A 206 -7.30 -10.55 -13.04
CA SER A 206 -7.18 -9.30 -13.77
C SER A 206 -7.82 -8.16 -12.99
N PRO A 207 -7.20 -6.97 -12.94
CA PRO A 207 -7.83 -5.77 -12.38
C PRO A 207 -9.10 -5.32 -13.13
N PHE A 208 -9.34 -5.84 -14.35
CA PHE A 208 -10.57 -5.62 -15.13
C PHE A 208 -11.67 -6.62 -14.81
N ALA A 209 -11.36 -7.71 -14.10
CA ALA A 209 -12.35 -8.69 -13.66
C ALA A 209 -13.12 -8.15 -12.45
N ASP A 210 -14.38 -8.55 -12.31
CA ASP A 210 -15.10 -8.37 -11.04
C ASP A 210 -14.41 -9.24 -9.96
N PRO A 211 -13.84 -8.64 -8.90
CA PRO A 211 -13.07 -9.38 -7.90
C PRO A 211 -13.91 -10.40 -7.10
N LEU A 212 -15.22 -10.30 -7.17
CA LEU A 212 -16.16 -11.17 -6.44
C LEU A 212 -16.88 -12.17 -7.36
N SER A 213 -16.60 -12.14 -8.66
CA SER A 213 -17.12 -13.12 -9.62
C SER A 213 -16.13 -14.25 -9.86
N LEU A 214 -16.63 -15.41 -10.28
CA LEU A 214 -15.80 -16.53 -10.75
C LEU A 214 -15.38 -16.34 -12.23
N GLY A 215 -15.20 -15.10 -12.66
CA GLY A 215 -14.71 -14.81 -14.01
C GLY A 215 -13.27 -15.28 -14.20
N ALA A 216 -12.97 -15.82 -15.37
CA ALA A 216 -11.67 -16.42 -15.70
C ALA A 216 -10.76 -15.44 -16.46
N MET A 217 -10.60 -14.22 -15.96
CA MET A 217 -9.62 -13.26 -16.49
C MET A 217 -8.44 -13.13 -15.53
N TYR A 218 -7.23 -13.17 -16.07
CA TYR A 218 -6.00 -13.15 -15.29
C TYR A 218 -5.04 -12.08 -15.77
N SER A 219 -4.10 -11.72 -14.90
CA SER A 219 -2.90 -10.98 -15.27
C SER A 219 -1.66 -11.78 -14.90
N TYR A 220 -0.64 -11.66 -15.76
CA TYR A 220 0.63 -12.35 -15.65
C TYR A 220 1.73 -11.29 -15.63
N SER A 221 2.58 -11.32 -14.61
CA SER A 221 3.62 -10.31 -14.43
C SER A 221 4.98 -10.96 -14.21
N VAL A 222 5.98 -10.39 -14.85
CA VAL A 222 7.39 -10.65 -14.55
C VAL A 222 8.01 -9.33 -14.13
N GLN A 223 8.73 -9.29 -13.00
CA GLN A 223 9.42 -8.11 -12.56
C GLN A 223 10.85 -8.43 -12.14
N TRP A 224 11.78 -7.58 -12.52
CA TRP A 224 13.15 -7.60 -12.05
C TRP A 224 13.44 -6.36 -11.21
N ASN A 225 13.93 -6.59 -9.99
CA ASN A 225 14.41 -5.55 -9.10
C ASN A 225 15.93 -5.70 -8.96
N GLY A 226 16.69 -4.75 -9.49
CA GLY A 226 18.14 -4.70 -9.38
C GLY A 226 18.59 -3.59 -8.45
N ASN A 227 19.53 -3.90 -7.53
CA ASN A 227 20.12 -2.93 -6.62
C ASN A 227 21.65 -2.90 -6.80
N PHE A 228 22.15 -1.83 -7.40
CA PHE A 228 23.57 -1.63 -7.69
C PHE A 228 24.15 -0.44 -6.93
N GLY A 229 23.49 0.00 -5.87
CA GLY A 229 23.89 1.11 -5.01
C GLY A 229 23.51 2.46 -5.60
N VAL A 230 24.35 3.02 -6.48
CA VAL A 230 24.04 4.30 -7.16
C VAL A 230 22.85 4.15 -8.10
N PHE A 231 22.72 3.04 -8.78
CA PHE A 231 21.62 2.74 -9.71
C PHE A 231 20.78 1.58 -9.20
N ASN A 232 19.47 1.76 -9.20
CA ASN A 232 18.50 0.70 -8.96
C ASN A 232 17.50 0.64 -10.10
N ALA A 233 17.14 -0.58 -10.49
CA ALA A 233 16.17 -0.87 -11.53
C ALA A 233 14.91 -1.52 -10.94
N LEU A 234 13.76 -1.15 -11.48
CA LEU A 234 12.46 -1.76 -11.21
C LEU A 234 11.74 -1.93 -12.54
N TYR A 235 12.00 -3.05 -13.24
CA TYR A 235 11.49 -3.30 -14.57
C TYR A 235 10.46 -4.41 -14.55
N SER A 236 9.34 -4.20 -15.24
CA SER A 236 8.29 -5.22 -15.34
C SER A 236 7.71 -5.31 -16.74
N ASP A 237 7.20 -6.49 -17.05
CA ASP A 237 6.35 -6.77 -18.19
C ASP A 237 5.10 -7.49 -17.69
N ASN A 238 3.93 -6.99 -18.08
CA ASN A 238 2.65 -7.48 -17.60
C ASN A 238 1.71 -7.73 -18.78
N LEU A 239 1.15 -8.93 -18.83
CA LEU A 239 0.05 -9.28 -19.72
C LEU A 239 -1.24 -9.27 -18.91
N ILE A 240 -2.10 -8.28 -19.15
CA ILE A 240 -3.32 -8.06 -18.41
C ILE A 240 -4.52 -8.36 -19.32
N GLU A 241 -5.29 -9.38 -18.96
CA GLU A 241 -6.51 -9.70 -19.68
C GLU A 241 -7.61 -8.69 -19.33
N TYR A 242 -8.08 -7.91 -20.30
CA TYR A 242 -9.11 -6.88 -20.11
C TYR A 242 -10.48 -7.30 -20.60
N GLN A 243 -10.51 -8.26 -21.52
CA GLN A 243 -11.70 -8.99 -21.95
C GLN A 243 -11.28 -10.45 -22.19
N PRO A 244 -12.19 -11.43 -22.14
CA PRO A 244 -11.83 -12.83 -22.36
C PRO A 244 -11.00 -13.05 -23.62
N GLY A 245 -9.76 -13.52 -23.43
CA GLY A 245 -8.79 -13.77 -24.51
C GLY A 245 -8.15 -12.51 -25.13
N ARG A 246 -8.40 -11.32 -24.60
CA ARG A 246 -7.77 -10.07 -25.08
C ARG A 246 -6.90 -9.46 -23.99
N PHE A 247 -5.67 -9.14 -24.34
CA PHE A 247 -4.64 -8.70 -23.41
C PHE A 247 -4.13 -7.31 -23.74
N ILE A 248 -3.84 -6.55 -22.70
CA ILE A 248 -2.98 -5.37 -22.74
C ILE A 248 -1.59 -5.81 -22.28
N ASN A 249 -0.57 -5.50 -23.07
CA ASN A 249 0.81 -5.57 -22.62
C ASN A 249 1.21 -4.27 -21.96
N TYR A 250 1.86 -4.40 -20.82
CA TYR A 250 2.22 -3.30 -19.94
C TYR A 250 3.69 -3.40 -19.55
N ILE A 251 4.53 -2.62 -20.22
CA ILE A 251 5.98 -2.58 -19.95
C ILE A 251 6.29 -1.37 -19.08
N SER A 252 7.01 -1.56 -17.99
CA SER A 252 7.46 -0.49 -17.13
C SER A 252 8.96 -0.57 -16.85
N LEU A 253 9.63 0.57 -16.93
CA LEU A 253 11.06 0.74 -16.71
C LEU A 253 11.26 1.84 -15.65
N GLY A 254 11.31 1.43 -14.38
CA GLY A 254 11.60 2.32 -13.26
C GLY A 254 13.11 2.39 -13.00
N ASN A 255 13.67 3.59 -13.09
CA ASN A 255 15.08 3.86 -12.85
C ASN A 255 15.25 4.78 -11.65
N GLN A 256 16.13 4.42 -10.73
CA GLN A 256 16.45 5.24 -9.57
C GLN A 256 17.95 5.43 -9.45
N PHE A 257 18.37 6.67 -9.29
CA PHE A 257 19.76 7.07 -9.10
C PHE A 257 19.94 7.74 -7.73
N ASN A 258 20.91 7.23 -6.96
CA ASN A 258 21.19 7.69 -5.61
C ASN A 258 22.58 8.34 -5.55
N PHE A 259 22.64 9.66 -5.34
CA PHE A 259 23.88 10.45 -5.27
C PHE A 259 23.96 11.12 -3.89
N GLY A 260 24.17 10.33 -2.83
CA GLY A 260 24.21 10.82 -1.47
C GLY A 260 22.88 11.48 -1.03
N PRO A 261 22.83 12.81 -0.86
CA PRO A 261 21.59 13.48 -0.45
C PRO A 261 20.57 13.63 -1.59
N VAL A 262 20.96 13.40 -2.82
CA VAL A 262 20.12 13.54 -4.01
C VAL A 262 19.67 12.15 -4.49
N LYS A 263 18.37 12.00 -4.70
CA LYS A 263 17.77 10.83 -5.34
C LYS A 263 16.94 11.27 -6.54
N PHE A 264 17.25 10.73 -7.71
CA PHE A 264 16.50 10.95 -8.93
C PHE A 264 15.82 9.66 -9.38
N GLU A 265 14.54 9.75 -9.74
CA GLU A 265 13.72 8.66 -10.25
C GLU A 265 13.16 9.02 -11.60
N LEU A 266 13.16 8.05 -12.52
CA LEU A 266 12.59 8.17 -13.85
C LEU A 266 11.86 6.89 -14.21
N ASP A 267 10.54 6.96 -14.26
CA ASP A 267 9.67 5.87 -14.67
C ASP A 267 9.18 6.10 -16.10
N TYR A 268 9.30 5.09 -16.94
CA TYR A 268 8.68 5.01 -18.23
C TYR A 268 7.74 3.81 -18.26
N MET A 269 6.51 4.01 -18.70
CA MET A 269 5.50 2.95 -18.82
C MET A 269 4.85 3.03 -20.18
N ASN A 270 4.82 1.90 -20.88
CA ASN A 270 4.20 1.77 -22.19
C ASN A 270 3.05 0.76 -22.11
N ARG A 271 1.95 1.09 -22.73
CA ARG A 271 0.73 0.27 -22.79
C ARG A 271 0.41 0.00 -24.24
N TYR A 272 0.08 -1.25 -24.59
CA TYR A 272 -0.46 -1.54 -25.89
C TYR A 272 -1.38 -2.78 -25.87
N GLY A 273 -2.52 -2.64 -26.48
CA GLY A 273 -3.42 -3.75 -26.82
C GLY A 273 -3.24 -4.14 -28.28
N GLY A 274 -3.30 -5.38 -28.61
CA GLY A 274 -2.90 -6.10 -29.81
C GLY A 274 -3.07 -5.55 -31.25
N ARG A 275 -3.40 -4.28 -31.47
CA ARG A 275 -3.55 -3.71 -32.81
C ARG A 275 -2.77 -2.41 -32.99
N GLY A 276 -1.47 -2.52 -33.19
CA GLY A 276 -0.69 -1.44 -33.80
C GLY A 276 -0.31 -0.27 -32.93
N THR A 277 -0.55 -0.30 -31.62
CA THR A 277 0.03 0.65 -30.69
C THR A 277 1.44 0.21 -30.35
N HIS A 278 2.40 0.92 -30.91
CA HIS A 278 3.82 0.65 -30.68
C HIS A 278 4.35 1.48 -29.52
N PHE A 279 5.55 1.15 -29.10
CA PHE A 279 6.38 1.92 -28.19
C PHE A 279 6.24 3.43 -28.49
N LEU A 280 5.98 4.27 -27.48
CA LEU A 280 5.72 5.72 -27.56
C LEU A 280 4.33 6.16 -28.08
N LYS A 281 3.39 5.26 -28.33
CA LYS A 281 2.03 5.68 -28.69
C LYS A 281 1.09 5.85 -27.50
N ASP A 282 1.13 4.94 -26.55
CA ASP A 282 0.40 5.07 -25.27
C ASP A 282 1.40 4.85 -24.12
N PHE A 283 1.79 5.93 -23.47
CA PHE A 283 2.85 5.89 -22.47
C PHE A 283 2.67 6.92 -21.35
N SER A 284 3.35 6.66 -20.23
CA SER A 284 3.57 7.62 -19.16
C SER A 284 5.07 7.78 -18.92
N LEU A 285 5.50 9.00 -18.70
CA LEU A 285 6.84 9.35 -18.27
C LEU A 285 6.78 10.16 -16.99
N ILE A 286 7.44 9.70 -15.93
CA ILE A 286 7.40 10.35 -14.62
C ILE A 286 8.82 10.57 -14.13
N GLY A 287 9.15 11.81 -13.78
CA GLY A 287 10.41 12.18 -13.16
C GLY A 287 10.21 12.72 -11.75
N LYS A 288 11.03 12.29 -10.81
CA LYS A 288 11.05 12.81 -9.44
C LYS A 288 12.47 13.01 -8.95
N LEU A 289 12.76 14.21 -8.47
CA LEU A 289 14.01 14.54 -7.82
C LEU A 289 13.74 14.84 -6.34
N ASN A 290 14.45 14.15 -5.45
CA ASN A 290 14.42 14.37 -4.03
C ASN A 290 15.79 14.87 -3.55
N TYR A 291 15.80 15.87 -2.70
CA TYR A 291 17.00 16.40 -2.07
C TYR A 291 16.83 16.44 -0.55
N ASN A 292 17.56 15.56 0.13
CA ASN A 292 17.64 15.54 1.59
C ASN A 292 18.66 16.59 2.05
N CYS A 293 18.24 17.85 2.10
CA CYS A 293 19.14 18.96 2.43
C CYS A 293 19.61 18.94 3.89
N MET A 294 18.85 18.31 4.78
CA MET A 294 19.17 18.08 6.20
C MET A 294 18.55 16.75 6.64
N ASN A 295 19.02 16.18 7.75
CA ASN A 295 18.46 14.94 8.31
C ASN A 295 16.95 15.00 8.58
N ARG A 296 16.37 16.20 8.66
CA ARG A 296 14.97 16.45 8.97
C ARG A 296 14.18 17.15 7.86
N LEU A 297 14.82 17.51 6.77
CA LEU A 297 14.19 18.26 5.69
C LEU A 297 14.49 17.61 4.35
N ASN A 298 13.44 17.19 3.66
CA ASN A 298 13.46 16.73 2.29
C ASN A 298 12.71 17.73 1.41
N ILE A 299 13.29 18.10 0.28
CA ILE A 299 12.66 18.90 -0.78
C ILE A 299 12.54 18.01 -1.99
N PHE A 300 11.41 18.07 -2.69
CA PHE A 300 11.23 17.32 -3.91
C PHE A 300 10.59 18.15 -5.01
N VAL A 301 10.90 17.78 -6.24
CA VAL A 301 10.18 18.20 -7.44
C VAL A 301 9.76 16.96 -8.19
N LYS A 302 8.60 17.01 -8.81
CA LYS A 302 8.03 15.91 -9.60
C LYS A 302 7.35 16.47 -10.83
N GLY A 303 7.45 15.77 -11.94
CA GLY A 303 6.69 16.07 -13.15
C GLY A 303 6.44 14.79 -13.93
N GLY A 304 5.44 14.84 -14.80
CA GLY A 304 5.12 13.71 -15.66
C GLY A 304 4.25 14.10 -16.84
N LEU A 305 4.20 13.18 -17.75
CA LEU A 305 3.42 13.21 -18.97
C LEU A 305 2.75 11.85 -19.13
N ASP A 306 1.42 11.85 -19.24
CA ASP A 306 0.65 10.72 -19.75
C ASP A 306 0.16 11.08 -21.14
N TYR A 307 0.33 10.20 -22.11
CA TYR A 307 -0.02 10.47 -23.49
C TYR A 307 -0.50 9.21 -24.20
N ASN A 308 -1.65 9.34 -24.87
CA ASN A 308 -2.17 8.31 -25.76
C ASN A 308 -2.42 8.94 -27.13
N MET A 309 -1.61 8.55 -28.11
CA MET A 309 -1.66 9.09 -29.49
C MET A 309 -2.72 8.43 -30.39
N ALA A 310 -3.47 7.45 -29.88
CA ALA A 310 -4.58 6.89 -30.64
C ALA A 310 -5.63 7.96 -30.93
N GLN A 311 -6.20 7.93 -32.12
CA GLN A 311 -7.20 8.92 -32.56
C GLN A 311 -8.64 8.42 -32.40
N GLU A 312 -8.84 7.11 -32.30
CA GLU A 312 -10.16 6.49 -32.17
C GLU A 312 -10.14 5.39 -31.10
N GLU A 313 -11.29 5.14 -30.49
CA GLU A 313 -11.54 4.10 -29.47
C GLU A 313 -11.33 2.69 -30.01
N GLY A 314 -10.78 2.36 -31.01
CA GLY A 314 -10.46 1.05 -31.54
C GLY A 314 -8.99 0.90 -31.96
N GLU A 315 -8.25 1.99 -32.00
CA GLU A 315 -6.82 1.99 -32.32
C GLU A 315 -5.96 1.72 -31.08
N SER A 316 -6.37 2.18 -29.94
CA SER A 316 -5.88 1.69 -28.65
C SER A 316 -7.02 0.92 -28.00
N ASP A 317 -6.77 -0.25 -27.49
CA ASP A 317 -7.71 -0.94 -26.61
C ASP A 317 -7.82 -0.18 -25.27
N ALA A 318 -7.79 1.17 -25.35
CA ALA A 318 -7.87 2.06 -24.20
C ALA A 318 -9.20 1.85 -23.50
N ILE A 319 -9.10 1.40 -22.30
CA ILE A 319 -10.20 1.15 -21.41
C ILE A 319 -10.14 2.23 -20.33
N ASP A 320 -11.21 2.46 -19.63
CA ASP A 320 -11.35 3.49 -18.57
C ASP A 320 -10.23 3.55 -17.52
N MET A 321 -9.44 2.47 -17.38
CA MET A 321 -8.28 2.41 -16.47
C MET A 321 -7.00 2.99 -17.06
N LEU A 322 -6.95 3.22 -18.37
CA LEU A 322 -5.79 3.71 -19.10
C LEU A 322 -5.97 5.18 -19.47
N ILE A 323 -4.95 5.75 -20.09
CA ILE A 323 -5.04 7.08 -20.66
C ILE A 323 -5.93 6.98 -21.91
N LEU A 324 -6.94 7.82 -21.99
CA LEU A 324 -7.93 7.76 -23.08
C LEU A 324 -7.30 8.11 -24.43
N PRO A 325 -7.81 7.56 -25.55
CA PRO A 325 -7.36 7.93 -26.89
C PRO A 325 -7.39 9.45 -27.08
N GLY A 326 -6.29 10.03 -27.57
CA GLY A 326 -6.11 11.47 -27.74
C GLY A 326 -5.82 12.24 -26.45
N GLU A 327 -5.88 11.60 -25.29
CA GLU A 327 -5.60 12.26 -24.00
C GLU A 327 -4.12 12.61 -23.85
N ARG A 328 -3.86 13.84 -23.44
CA ARG A 328 -2.54 14.31 -23.00
C ARG A 328 -2.69 15.00 -21.65
N ASN A 329 -2.06 14.38 -20.64
CA ASN A 329 -2.01 14.92 -19.28
C ASN A 329 -0.56 15.28 -18.93
N VAL A 330 -0.31 16.56 -18.64
CA VAL A 330 0.99 17.05 -18.19
C VAL A 330 0.81 17.58 -16.77
N TYR A 331 1.68 17.18 -15.86
CA TYR A 331 1.65 17.67 -14.48
C TYR A 331 3.06 17.87 -13.95
N TYR A 332 3.20 18.81 -13.05
CA TYR A 332 4.44 19.11 -12.36
C TYR A 332 4.17 19.78 -11.01
N GLY A 333 5.15 19.74 -10.14
CA GLY A 333 5.02 20.36 -8.84
C GLY A 333 6.25 20.16 -7.98
N ALA A 334 6.19 20.75 -6.81
CA ALA A 334 7.25 20.71 -5.82
C ALA A 334 6.65 20.60 -4.42
N GLY A 335 7.45 20.15 -3.48
CA GLY A 335 7.03 20.10 -2.08
C GLY A 335 8.20 19.92 -1.14
N LEU A 336 7.86 20.00 0.12
CA LEU A 336 8.80 19.83 1.22
C LEU A 336 8.20 18.91 2.30
N GLU A 337 9.07 18.19 2.97
CA GLU A 337 8.76 17.29 4.06
C GLU A 337 9.67 17.58 5.24
N PHE A 338 9.08 17.92 6.37
CA PHE A 338 9.81 18.18 7.61
C PHE A 338 9.50 17.07 8.62
N PHE A 339 10.54 16.51 9.22
CA PHE A 339 10.48 15.45 10.24
C PHE A 339 10.84 16.04 11.61
N PRO A 340 9.84 16.39 12.45
CA PRO A 340 10.08 17.10 13.71
C PRO A 340 10.80 16.25 14.76
N ILE A 341 10.65 14.92 14.70
CA ILE A 341 11.28 14.01 15.67
C ILE A 341 12.67 13.63 15.16
N LYS A 342 13.69 13.87 15.99
CA LYS A 342 15.06 13.49 15.68
C LYS A 342 15.16 11.96 15.47
N ASP A 343 15.86 11.54 14.42
CA ASP A 343 16.14 10.14 14.09
C ASP A 343 14.88 9.27 13.86
N SER A 344 13.72 9.92 13.63
CA SER A 344 12.47 9.23 13.34
C SER A 344 11.69 9.91 12.20
N LYS A 345 11.15 9.09 11.31
CA LYS A 345 10.24 9.52 10.22
C LYS A 345 8.75 9.23 10.55
N ASN A 346 8.46 8.89 11.80
CA ASN A 346 7.10 8.54 12.21
C ASN A 346 6.14 9.72 12.21
N VAL A 347 6.64 10.94 12.32
CA VAL A 347 5.86 12.17 12.15
C VAL A 347 6.48 13.01 11.05
N ARG A 348 5.66 13.49 10.13
CA ARG A 348 6.05 14.34 9.02
C ARG A 348 5.04 15.46 8.86
N ILE A 349 5.51 16.69 8.77
CA ILE A 349 4.75 17.84 8.28
C ILE A 349 5.17 18.05 6.83
N HIS A 350 4.22 18.33 5.96
CA HIS A 350 4.51 18.50 4.55
C HIS A 350 3.69 19.63 3.93
N ALA A 351 4.24 20.24 2.89
CA ALA A 351 3.54 21.16 2.03
C ALA A 351 3.92 20.85 0.57
N PHE A 352 2.97 21.03 -0.33
CA PHE A 352 3.20 20.83 -1.76
C PHE A 352 2.36 21.78 -2.60
N TRP A 353 2.89 22.06 -3.78
CA TRP A 353 2.19 22.70 -4.87
C TRP A 353 2.26 21.81 -6.10
N GLN A 354 1.17 21.75 -6.82
CA GLN A 354 1.01 21.01 -8.06
C GLN A 354 0.31 21.85 -9.08
N SER A 355 0.73 21.75 -10.33
CA SER A 355 0.04 22.28 -11.50
C SER A 355 0.00 21.22 -12.59
N GLY A 356 -1.03 21.25 -13.40
CA GLY A 356 -1.17 20.35 -14.53
C GLY A 356 -2.19 20.83 -15.54
N SER A 357 -2.08 20.27 -16.73
CA SER A 357 -3.07 20.44 -17.80
C SER A 357 -3.44 19.08 -18.36
N ASN A 358 -4.72 18.90 -18.65
CA ASN A 358 -5.23 17.75 -19.36
C ASN A 358 -5.92 18.24 -20.64
N ASN A 359 -5.62 17.62 -21.76
CA ASN A 359 -6.27 17.84 -23.05
C ASN A 359 -6.91 16.54 -23.51
N LEU A 360 -8.19 16.57 -23.80
CA LEU A 360 -8.96 15.47 -24.38
C LEU A 360 -10.03 16.04 -25.32
N ASP A 361 -10.14 15.53 -26.53
CA ASP A 361 -11.15 15.90 -27.52
C ASP A 361 -11.23 17.42 -27.79
N GLY A 362 -10.06 18.09 -27.79
CA GLY A 362 -9.97 19.54 -27.99
C GLY A 362 -10.34 20.40 -26.78
N GLN A 363 -10.78 19.79 -25.69
CA GLN A 363 -11.00 20.48 -24.41
C GLN A 363 -9.75 20.48 -23.56
N SER A 364 -9.43 21.60 -22.94
CA SER A 364 -8.26 21.79 -22.09
C SER A 364 -8.66 22.20 -20.69
N TRP A 365 -8.16 21.47 -19.71
CA TRP A 365 -8.29 21.80 -18.29
C TRP A 365 -6.92 22.08 -17.67
N ASN A 366 -6.84 23.21 -16.95
CA ASN A 366 -5.70 23.52 -16.12
C ASN A 366 -6.11 23.37 -14.65
N ASN A 367 -5.30 22.69 -13.89
CA ASN A 367 -5.53 22.46 -12.47
C ASN A 367 -4.31 22.91 -11.66
N HIS A 368 -4.55 23.69 -10.62
CA HIS A 368 -3.54 24.07 -9.64
C HIS A 368 -4.00 23.60 -8.26
N ASN A 369 -3.11 22.97 -7.52
CA ASN A 369 -3.42 22.42 -6.22
C ASN A 369 -2.31 22.78 -5.23
N VAL A 370 -2.69 23.27 -4.06
CA VAL A 370 -1.80 23.54 -2.94
C VAL A 370 -2.27 22.70 -1.75
N GLY A 371 -1.36 22.05 -1.07
CA GLY A 371 -1.68 21.30 0.13
C GLY A 371 -0.65 21.50 1.22
N ILE A 372 -1.14 21.48 2.45
CA ILE A 372 -0.33 21.40 3.67
C ILE A 372 -0.96 20.35 4.58
N GLY A 373 -0.14 19.55 5.22
CA GLY A 373 -0.67 18.47 6.05
C GLY A 373 0.36 17.82 6.94
N PHE A 374 -0.08 16.76 7.57
CA PHE A 374 0.79 15.93 8.40
C PHE A 374 0.48 14.44 8.21
N LYS A 375 1.52 13.65 8.38
CA LYS A 375 1.47 12.19 8.43
C LYS A 375 2.06 11.73 9.76
N TRP A 376 1.47 10.69 10.34
CA TRP A 376 2.05 10.01 11.48
C TRP A 376 1.92 8.50 11.36
N ARG A 377 2.88 7.80 11.98
CA ARG A 377 2.86 6.35 12.18
C ARG A 377 2.86 6.04 13.65
N LEU A 378 1.87 5.32 14.11
CA LEU A 378 1.82 4.72 15.42
C LEU A 378 2.24 3.26 15.32
N VAL A 379 3.30 2.89 16.01
CA VAL A 379 3.63 1.49 16.27
C VAL A 379 2.93 1.11 17.56
N ALA A 380 1.75 0.52 17.44
CA ALA A 380 0.93 0.17 18.61
C ALA A 380 1.50 -1.02 19.38
N PHE A 381 2.10 -1.95 18.64
CA PHE A 381 2.77 -3.11 19.20
C PHE A 381 3.84 -3.60 18.22
N GLU A 382 5.03 -3.93 18.74
CA GLU A 382 6.08 -4.59 17.98
C GLU A 382 6.82 -5.55 18.91
N ARG A 383 6.95 -6.79 18.46
CA ARG A 383 7.81 -7.81 19.06
C ARG A 383 8.70 -8.36 17.96
N LYS A 384 10.01 -8.23 18.17
CA LYS A 384 11.07 -8.70 17.26
C LYS A 384 11.44 -10.14 17.54
#